data_1af6e05ec1ed7b45e24374dfd8b5367e
#
_entry.id   1af6e05ec1ed7b45e24374dfd8b5367e
#
_cell.length_a   1.000
_cell.length_b   1.000
_cell.length_c   1.000
_cell.angle_alpha   90.00
_cell.angle_beta   90.00
_cell.angle_gamma   90.00
#
_symmetry.space_group_name_H-M   'P 1'
#
loop_
_entity.id
_entity.type
_entity.pdbx_description
1 polymer ?
#
loop_
_entity_poly.entity_id
_entity_poly.type
_entity_poly.pdbx_seq_one_letter_code
_entity_poly.pdbx_strand_id
1 'polypeptide(L)'
;MANKYAKIEPKIHPLTIAAIVGFLVVVIGLIFIFKPHDDTIIYASYEATATSDFTEDHPFVTVSYEGTLFKRGLEKIIAKEEIVLVYIGFSECPSCQAHIGAFQKYYLSEGFDDYVSKIYYLNTSEDLDGVTALTEMYDEVLTSTPQLIVFMNGEIIDVFTPVSSDDTAAINRSVRDFYRDAIAVINEE
;
A
#
# COMPACT_ATOMS: atom_id res chain seq x y z
N MET A 1 -64.88 -20.43 -18.77
CA MET A 1 -63.91 -21.30 -18.05
C MET A 1 -63.09 -20.44 -17.14
N ALA A 2 -63.32 -20.45 -15.84
CA ALA A 2 -62.66 -19.61 -14.86
C ALA A 2 -61.23 -20.12 -14.60
N ASN A 3 -60.29 -19.19 -14.58
CA ASN A 3 -58.87 -19.43 -14.44
C ASN A 3 -58.57 -20.00 -13.04
N LYS A 4 -58.22 -21.30 -12.94
CA LYS A 4 -58.07 -22.08 -11.72
C LYS A 4 -56.72 -21.92 -11.00
N TYR A 5 -55.91 -20.94 -11.41
CA TYR A 5 -54.63 -20.66 -10.76
C TYR A 5 -54.76 -19.41 -9.88
N ALA A 6 -55.11 -19.62 -8.62
CA ALA A 6 -54.96 -18.59 -7.60
C ALA A 6 -53.47 -18.25 -7.50
N LYS A 7 -53.10 -17.00 -7.76
CA LYS A 7 -51.75 -16.47 -7.53
C LYS A 7 -51.44 -16.60 -6.04
N ILE A 8 -50.62 -17.60 -5.68
CA ILE A 8 -50.07 -17.72 -4.32
C ILE A 8 -49.02 -16.64 -4.19
N GLU A 9 -49.35 -15.55 -3.55
CA GLU A 9 -48.35 -14.54 -3.14
C GLU A 9 -47.56 -15.11 -1.96
N PRO A 10 -46.26 -15.34 -2.09
CA PRO A 10 -45.44 -15.86 -0.99
C PRO A 10 -45.37 -14.78 0.11
N LYS A 11 -46.11 -14.94 1.18
CA LYS A 11 -45.97 -14.13 2.40
C LYS A 11 -44.72 -14.57 3.14
N ILE A 12 -43.60 -13.89 2.94
CA ILE A 12 -42.38 -14.13 3.72
C ILE A 12 -42.65 -13.65 5.16
N HIS A 13 -42.51 -14.58 6.11
CA HIS A 13 -42.71 -14.26 7.52
C HIS A 13 -41.66 -13.26 8.01
N PRO A 14 -42.03 -12.21 8.78
CA PRO A 14 -41.07 -11.20 9.24
C PRO A 14 -39.89 -11.79 10.04
N LEU A 15 -40.13 -12.91 10.74
CA LEU A 15 -39.07 -13.64 11.45
C LEU A 15 -38.03 -14.27 10.51
N THR A 16 -38.43 -14.67 9.32
CA THR A 16 -37.48 -15.17 8.29
C THR A 16 -36.60 -14.04 7.77
N ILE A 17 -37.16 -12.86 7.55
CA ILE A 17 -36.38 -11.67 7.14
C ILE A 17 -35.37 -11.28 8.24
N ALA A 18 -35.84 -11.25 9.50
CA ALA A 18 -34.97 -10.95 10.64
C ALA A 18 -33.82 -11.96 10.80
N ALA A 19 -34.09 -13.25 10.59
CA ALA A 19 -33.07 -14.31 10.63
C ALA A 19 -32.04 -14.16 9.50
N ILE A 20 -32.47 -13.83 8.27
CA ILE A 20 -31.58 -13.62 7.14
C ILE A 20 -30.69 -12.37 7.39
N VAL A 21 -31.27 -11.27 7.84
CA VAL A 21 -30.52 -10.05 8.15
C VAL A 21 -29.54 -10.29 9.28
N GLY A 22 -29.93 -10.97 10.34
CA GLY A 22 -29.05 -11.35 11.45
C GLY A 22 -27.88 -12.23 10.99
N PHE A 23 -28.16 -13.22 10.15
CA PHE A 23 -27.10 -14.07 9.56
C PHE A 23 -26.12 -13.25 8.70
N LEU A 24 -26.62 -12.37 7.84
CA LEU A 24 -25.77 -11.50 7.02
C LEU A 24 -24.88 -10.58 7.86
N VAL A 25 -25.42 -9.99 8.93
CA VAL A 25 -24.64 -9.16 9.84
C VAL A 25 -23.51 -9.95 10.51
N VAL A 26 -23.81 -11.19 10.94
CA VAL A 26 -22.78 -12.07 11.54
C VAL A 26 -21.72 -12.43 10.51
N VAL A 27 -22.09 -12.83 9.30
CA VAL A 27 -21.13 -13.18 8.23
C VAL A 27 -20.24 -11.98 7.87
N ILE A 28 -20.84 -10.81 7.69
CA ILE A 28 -20.08 -9.57 7.40
C ILE A 28 -19.14 -9.25 8.57
N GLY A 29 -19.61 -9.35 9.82
CA GLY A 29 -18.77 -9.15 11.01
C GLY A 29 -17.57 -10.11 11.06
N LEU A 30 -17.79 -11.39 10.74
CA LEU A 30 -16.71 -12.39 10.67
C LEU A 30 -15.69 -12.05 9.57
N ILE A 31 -16.13 -11.60 8.39
CA ILE A 31 -15.23 -11.19 7.30
C ILE A 31 -14.34 -10.03 7.76
N PHE A 32 -14.87 -9.05 8.48
CA PHE A 32 -14.07 -7.92 9.01
C PHE A 32 -13.08 -8.35 10.10
N ILE A 33 -13.45 -9.32 10.96
CA ILE A 33 -12.57 -9.81 12.02
C ILE A 33 -11.43 -10.69 11.48
N PHE A 34 -11.72 -11.50 10.46
CA PHE A 34 -10.74 -12.44 9.89
C PHE A 34 -10.01 -11.89 8.64
N LYS A 35 -10.27 -10.63 8.25
CA LYS A 35 -9.51 -10.01 7.16
C LYS A 35 -8.05 -9.83 7.63
N PRO A 36 -7.06 -10.42 6.92
CA PRO A 36 -5.66 -10.21 7.26
C PRO A 36 -5.32 -8.73 7.12
N HIS A 37 -4.42 -8.24 7.98
CA HIS A 37 -3.93 -6.89 7.93
C HIS A 37 -3.02 -6.70 6.70
N ASP A 38 -2.88 -5.46 6.22
CA ASP A 38 -2.07 -5.14 5.05
C ASP A 38 -0.59 -5.55 5.24
N ASP A 39 -0.05 -5.41 6.46
CA ASP A 39 1.29 -5.85 6.87
C ASP A 39 1.50 -7.35 6.66
N THR A 40 0.58 -8.18 7.17
CA THR A 40 0.64 -9.64 7.01
C THR A 40 0.61 -10.05 5.53
N ILE A 41 -0.19 -9.37 4.69
CA ILE A 41 -0.28 -9.67 3.25
C ILE A 41 1.01 -9.30 2.53
N ILE A 42 1.54 -8.10 2.80
CA ILE A 42 2.78 -7.62 2.19
C ILE A 42 3.96 -8.51 2.63
N TYR A 43 4.08 -8.80 3.93
CA TYR A 43 5.13 -9.68 4.44
C TYR A 43 5.08 -11.05 3.75
N ALA A 44 3.93 -11.72 3.74
CA ALA A 44 3.76 -13.04 3.13
C ALA A 44 4.12 -13.06 1.63
N SER A 45 3.90 -11.95 0.92
CA SER A 45 4.24 -11.86 -0.51
C SER A 45 5.74 -11.77 -0.78
N TYR A 46 6.54 -11.30 0.17
CA TYR A 46 7.99 -11.14 0.06
C TYR A 46 8.80 -12.14 0.89
N GLU A 47 8.21 -12.83 1.88
CA GLU A 47 8.89 -13.68 2.87
C GLU A 47 9.89 -14.67 2.26
N ALA A 48 9.52 -15.30 1.14
CA ALA A 48 10.37 -16.32 0.50
C ALA A 48 11.57 -15.75 -0.28
N THR A 49 11.58 -14.45 -0.58
CA THR A 49 12.50 -13.86 -1.56
C THR A 49 13.23 -12.61 -1.07
N ALA A 50 12.66 -11.91 -0.10
CA ALA A 50 13.31 -10.73 0.49
C ALA A 50 14.51 -11.11 1.37
N THR A 51 15.35 -10.11 1.65
CA THR A 51 16.46 -10.25 2.59
C THR A 51 15.94 -10.40 4.03
N SER A 52 16.78 -10.92 4.93
CA SER A 52 16.45 -11.07 6.36
C SER A 52 16.17 -9.76 7.10
N ASP A 53 16.47 -8.62 6.48
CA ASP A 53 16.14 -7.29 7.01
C ASP A 53 14.66 -6.92 6.81
N PHE A 54 13.89 -7.69 6.00
CA PHE A 54 12.45 -7.55 5.87
C PHE A 54 11.73 -8.45 6.87
N THR A 55 10.92 -7.85 7.75
CA THR A 55 10.24 -8.53 8.87
C THR A 55 8.74 -8.22 8.88
N GLU A 56 7.97 -9.01 9.62
CA GLU A 56 6.51 -8.79 9.77
C GLU A 56 6.17 -7.40 10.33
N ASP A 57 7.03 -6.86 11.19
CA ASP A 57 6.86 -5.53 11.79
C ASP A 57 7.40 -4.43 10.86
N HIS A 58 6.81 -4.33 9.67
CA HIS A 58 7.20 -3.35 8.67
C HIS A 58 6.19 -2.19 8.56
N PRO A 59 6.64 -0.98 8.15
CA PRO A 59 5.80 0.21 8.06
C PRO A 59 4.95 0.28 6.77
N PHE A 60 5.02 -0.69 5.86
CA PHE A 60 4.32 -0.63 4.57
C PHE A 60 2.83 -0.85 4.72
N VAL A 61 2.03 -0.01 4.06
CA VAL A 61 0.56 -0.07 4.03
C VAL A 61 0.08 0.03 2.59
N THR A 62 -0.71 -0.94 2.13
CA THR A 62 -1.25 -0.95 0.77
C THR A 62 -2.16 0.25 0.51
N VAL A 63 -1.93 0.91 -0.61
CA VAL A 63 -2.74 2.02 -1.10
C VAL A 63 -3.04 1.82 -2.60
N SER A 64 -4.21 2.26 -3.06
CA SER A 64 -4.51 2.47 -4.48
C SER A 64 -4.48 3.96 -4.81
N TYR A 65 -4.22 4.30 -6.07
CA TYR A 65 -4.12 5.70 -6.50
C TYR A 65 -5.41 6.47 -6.26
N GLU A 66 -6.54 5.97 -6.76
CA GLU A 66 -7.85 6.63 -6.60
C GLU A 66 -8.46 6.43 -5.20
N GLY A 67 -8.10 5.35 -4.53
CA GLY A 67 -8.70 4.93 -3.27
C GLY A 67 -9.98 4.12 -3.46
N THR A 68 -10.70 3.92 -2.35
CA THR A 68 -11.95 3.17 -2.30
C THR A 68 -13.00 3.95 -1.50
N LEU A 69 -14.24 3.41 -1.43
CA LEU A 69 -15.30 4.01 -0.61
C LEU A 69 -14.89 4.23 0.86
N PHE A 70 -13.96 3.42 1.37
CA PHE A 70 -13.57 3.42 2.79
C PHE A 70 -12.12 3.83 3.05
N LYS A 71 -11.24 3.85 2.01
CA LYS A 71 -9.82 4.22 2.12
C LYS A 71 -9.54 5.39 1.17
N ARG A 72 -8.82 6.41 1.67
CA ARG A 72 -8.33 7.51 0.82
C ARG A 72 -7.35 6.97 -0.21
N GLY A 73 -7.42 7.48 -1.42
CA GLY A 73 -6.45 7.20 -2.47
C GLY A 73 -5.14 7.98 -2.28
N LEU A 74 -4.07 7.49 -2.91
CA LEU A 74 -2.74 8.07 -2.83
C LEU A 74 -2.72 9.53 -3.30
N GLU A 75 -3.45 9.87 -4.38
CA GLU A 75 -3.59 11.24 -4.88
C GLU A 75 -4.03 12.21 -3.76
N LYS A 76 -5.07 11.82 -3.00
CA LYS A 76 -5.59 12.65 -1.90
C LYS A 76 -4.69 12.67 -0.67
N ILE A 77 -3.90 11.62 -0.48
CA ILE A 77 -2.94 11.53 0.61
C ILE A 77 -1.80 12.52 0.33
N ILE A 78 -1.19 12.46 -0.86
CA ILE A 78 -0.14 13.38 -1.30
C ILE A 78 -0.61 14.84 -1.22
N ALA A 79 -1.85 15.12 -1.63
CA ALA A 79 -2.40 16.49 -1.61
C ALA A 79 -2.72 17.04 -0.21
N LYS A 80 -2.75 16.21 0.85
CA LYS A 80 -3.25 16.61 2.18
C LYS A 80 -2.27 16.42 3.32
N GLU A 81 -1.37 15.46 3.22
CA GLU A 81 -0.38 15.16 4.24
C GLU A 81 0.89 15.96 3.94
N GLU A 82 1.50 16.52 4.96
CA GLU A 82 2.68 17.37 4.85
C GLU A 82 3.87 16.59 4.26
N ILE A 83 4.13 15.39 4.78
CA ILE A 83 5.18 14.50 4.29
C ILE A 83 4.55 13.14 3.98
N VAL A 84 4.83 12.61 2.79
CA VAL A 84 4.35 11.30 2.34
C VAL A 84 5.50 10.50 1.77
N LEU A 85 5.70 9.28 2.27
CA LEU A 85 6.67 8.33 1.73
C LEU A 85 5.92 7.25 0.95
N VAL A 86 6.24 7.11 -0.34
CA VAL A 86 5.59 6.19 -1.26
C VAL A 86 6.60 5.17 -1.79
N TYR A 87 6.28 3.90 -1.66
CA TYR A 87 6.98 2.80 -2.31
C TYR A 87 6.16 2.27 -3.48
N ILE A 88 6.75 2.21 -4.67
CA ILE A 88 6.16 1.66 -5.90
C ILE A 88 6.90 0.39 -6.27
N GLY A 89 6.21 -0.74 -6.30
CA GLY A 89 6.83 -2.03 -6.59
C GLY A 89 5.84 -3.19 -6.59
N PHE A 90 6.35 -4.42 -6.69
CA PHE A 90 5.57 -5.65 -6.57
C PHE A 90 6.47 -6.83 -6.18
N SER A 91 5.89 -7.88 -5.63
CA SER A 91 6.63 -8.97 -4.99
C SER A 91 7.40 -9.85 -5.96
N GLU A 92 6.98 -9.97 -7.21
CA GLU A 92 7.66 -10.77 -8.24
C GLU A 92 8.83 -10.03 -8.91
N CYS A 93 9.05 -8.74 -8.60
CA CYS A 93 10.15 -7.95 -9.12
C CYS A 93 11.46 -8.30 -8.37
N PRO A 94 12.51 -8.86 -9.02
CA PRO A 94 13.74 -9.22 -8.33
C PRO A 94 14.46 -8.05 -7.66
N SER A 95 14.44 -6.87 -8.28
CA SER A 95 15.01 -5.66 -7.70
C SER A 95 14.22 -5.20 -6.48
N CYS A 96 12.88 -5.32 -6.49
CA CYS A 96 12.04 -5.02 -5.34
C CYS A 96 12.35 -5.95 -4.15
N GLN A 97 12.50 -7.25 -4.41
CA GLN A 97 12.88 -8.25 -3.40
C GLN A 97 14.21 -7.94 -2.74
N ALA A 98 15.19 -7.47 -3.53
CA ALA A 98 16.52 -7.12 -3.03
C ALA A 98 16.53 -5.85 -2.17
N HIS A 99 15.66 -4.88 -2.44
CA HIS A 99 15.69 -3.56 -1.81
C HIS A 99 14.73 -3.39 -0.63
N ILE A 100 13.58 -4.12 -0.60
CA ILE A 100 12.51 -3.87 0.37
C ILE A 100 12.97 -3.99 1.83
N GLY A 101 13.85 -4.94 2.14
CA GLY A 101 14.42 -5.09 3.48
C GLY A 101 15.27 -3.90 3.89
N ALA A 102 16.05 -3.34 2.96
CA ALA A 102 16.84 -2.13 3.21
C ALA A 102 15.93 -0.91 3.40
N PHE A 103 14.84 -0.79 2.66
CA PHE A 103 13.85 0.27 2.84
C PHE A 103 13.26 0.25 4.24
N GLN A 104 12.83 -0.91 4.75
CA GLN A 104 12.35 -1.05 6.12
C GLN A 104 13.43 -0.71 7.16
N LYS A 105 14.62 -1.30 7.01
CA LYS A 105 15.73 -1.14 7.95
C LYS A 105 16.13 0.31 8.15
N TYR A 106 16.36 1.03 7.06
CA TYR A 106 16.85 2.40 7.13
C TYR A 106 15.75 3.43 7.41
N TYR A 107 14.50 3.14 7.11
CA TYR A 107 13.37 3.91 7.59
C TYR A 107 13.38 4.05 9.11
N LEU A 108 13.63 2.96 9.84
CA LEU A 108 13.72 2.97 11.30
C LEU A 108 15.08 3.48 11.80
N SER A 109 16.19 2.99 11.24
CA SER A 109 17.52 3.27 11.78
C SER A 109 18.04 4.69 11.52
N GLU A 110 17.54 5.36 10.49
CA GLU A 110 17.86 6.77 10.22
C GLU A 110 16.83 7.74 10.84
N GLY A 111 15.77 7.22 11.49
CA GLY A 111 14.78 8.03 12.18
C GLY A 111 13.75 8.69 11.25
N PHE A 112 13.49 8.12 10.06
CA PHE A 112 12.46 8.66 9.15
C PHE A 112 11.05 8.45 9.69
N ASP A 113 10.86 7.47 10.59
CA ASP A 113 9.63 7.20 11.32
C ASP A 113 9.20 8.33 12.28
N ASP A 114 10.09 9.25 12.61
CA ASP A 114 9.75 10.48 13.34
C ASP A 114 8.97 11.48 12.48
N TYR A 115 9.08 11.41 11.15
CA TYR A 115 8.41 12.32 10.21
C TYR A 115 7.12 11.71 9.66
N VAL A 116 7.11 10.43 9.32
CA VAL A 116 5.95 9.71 8.81
C VAL A 116 5.81 8.35 9.48
N SER A 117 4.60 7.95 9.83
CA SER A 117 4.35 6.70 10.57
C SER A 117 4.27 5.46 9.69
N LYS A 118 4.32 5.60 8.36
CA LYS A 118 4.13 4.49 7.40
C LYS A 118 4.68 4.82 6.03
N ILE A 119 4.95 3.75 5.26
CA ILE A 119 5.30 3.79 3.84
C ILE A 119 4.08 3.35 3.05
N TYR A 120 3.55 4.21 2.18
CA TYR A 120 2.43 3.86 1.31
C TYR A 120 2.92 2.98 0.17
N TYR A 121 2.44 1.74 0.12
CA TYR A 121 2.81 0.76 -0.90
C TYR A 121 1.78 0.75 -2.04
N LEU A 122 2.18 1.29 -3.19
CA LEU A 122 1.45 1.20 -4.46
C LEU A 122 1.94 -0.02 -5.23
N ASN A 123 1.11 -1.08 -5.26
CA ASN A 123 1.45 -2.33 -5.94
C ASN A 123 1.19 -2.20 -7.45
N THR A 124 2.25 -2.21 -8.26
CA THR A 124 2.16 -2.04 -9.72
C THR A 124 1.45 -3.19 -10.43
N SER A 125 1.41 -4.39 -9.84
CA SER A 125 0.67 -5.52 -10.41
C SER A 125 -0.84 -5.43 -10.19
N GLU A 126 -1.28 -4.65 -9.20
CA GLU A 126 -2.69 -4.47 -8.84
C GLU A 126 -3.27 -3.13 -9.31
N ASP A 127 -2.44 -2.09 -9.44
CA ASP A 127 -2.86 -0.71 -9.78
C ASP A 127 -1.89 -0.06 -10.79
N LEU A 128 -1.78 -0.68 -11.97
CA LEU A 128 -0.94 -0.15 -13.06
C LEU A 128 -1.46 1.20 -13.59
N ASP A 129 -2.78 1.36 -13.63
CA ASP A 129 -3.41 2.61 -14.08
C ASP A 129 -3.08 3.75 -13.10
N GLY A 130 -3.06 3.46 -11.80
CA GLY A 130 -2.65 4.41 -10.77
C GLY A 130 -1.19 4.82 -10.87
N VAL A 131 -0.28 3.89 -11.18
CA VAL A 131 1.13 4.22 -11.46
C VAL A 131 1.24 5.10 -12.70
N THR A 132 0.50 4.79 -13.75
CA THR A 132 0.48 5.60 -14.98
C THR A 132 0.00 7.03 -14.69
N ALA A 133 -1.08 7.17 -13.94
CA ALA A 133 -1.58 8.49 -13.53
C ALA A 133 -0.54 9.29 -12.71
N LEU A 134 0.22 8.61 -11.83
CA LEU A 134 1.31 9.25 -11.09
C LEU A 134 2.44 9.71 -12.02
N THR A 135 2.83 8.92 -13.02
CA THR A 135 3.86 9.30 -14.00
C THR A 135 3.43 10.44 -14.91
N GLU A 136 2.13 10.59 -15.16
CA GLU A 136 1.58 11.73 -15.90
C GLU A 136 1.54 13.02 -15.07
N MET A 137 1.47 12.90 -13.75
CA MET A 137 1.41 14.04 -12.83
C MET A 137 2.80 14.52 -12.41
N TYR A 138 3.77 13.62 -12.28
CA TYR A 138 5.12 13.90 -11.78
C TYR A 138 6.15 13.30 -12.74
N ASP A 139 6.92 14.15 -13.41
CA ASP A 139 7.92 13.76 -14.41
C ASP A 139 9.06 12.88 -13.83
N GLU A 140 9.30 12.96 -12.51
CA GLU A 140 10.31 12.19 -11.79
C GLU A 140 9.86 10.75 -11.51
N VAL A 141 8.56 10.48 -11.52
CA VAL A 141 8.01 9.14 -11.31
C VAL A 141 8.15 8.31 -12.56
N LEU A 142 8.79 7.15 -12.44
CA LEU A 142 9.04 6.24 -13.56
C LEU A 142 8.08 5.05 -13.52
N THR A 143 7.98 4.34 -14.65
CA THR A 143 7.26 3.05 -14.71
C THR A 143 8.11 1.88 -14.22
N SER A 144 9.43 2.08 -14.01
CA SER A 144 10.34 1.05 -13.48
C SER A 144 10.20 0.89 -11.97
N THR A 145 10.50 -0.31 -11.47
CA THR A 145 10.44 -0.66 -10.03
C THR A 145 11.76 -1.27 -9.55
N PRO A 146 12.09 -1.12 -8.26
CA PRO A 146 11.37 -0.38 -7.22
C PRO A 146 11.59 1.13 -7.32
N GLN A 147 10.64 1.90 -6.79
CA GLN A 147 10.86 3.32 -6.50
C GLN A 147 10.49 3.59 -5.05
N LEU A 148 11.22 4.48 -4.41
CA LEU A 148 10.87 5.06 -3.11
C LEU A 148 10.92 6.57 -3.27
N ILE A 149 9.81 7.25 -2.94
CA ILE A 149 9.61 8.67 -3.26
C ILE A 149 9.15 9.39 -2.02
N VAL A 150 9.78 10.52 -1.72
CA VAL A 150 9.33 11.42 -0.66
C VAL A 150 8.62 12.61 -1.28
N PHE A 151 7.39 12.82 -0.84
CA PHE A 151 6.62 14.04 -1.14
C PHE A 151 6.59 14.92 0.10
N MET A 152 6.68 16.23 -0.12
CA MET A 152 6.46 17.25 0.90
C MET A 152 5.54 18.33 0.33
N ASN A 153 4.44 18.60 1.03
CA ASN A 153 3.41 19.56 0.60
C ASN A 153 2.87 19.32 -0.82
N GLY A 154 2.86 18.06 -1.28
CA GLY A 154 2.39 17.64 -2.60
C GLY A 154 3.44 17.69 -3.71
N GLU A 155 4.67 18.10 -3.42
CA GLU A 155 5.80 18.13 -4.37
C GLU A 155 6.81 17.04 -4.05
N ILE A 156 7.50 16.50 -5.05
CA ILE A 156 8.56 15.51 -4.85
C ILE A 156 9.83 16.24 -4.38
N ILE A 157 10.38 15.79 -3.25
CA ILE A 157 11.65 16.32 -2.72
C ILE A 157 12.81 15.35 -2.91
N ASP A 158 12.55 14.05 -3.00
CA ASP A 158 13.58 13.05 -3.31
C ASP A 158 12.99 11.78 -3.94
N VAL A 159 13.75 11.14 -4.84
CA VAL A 159 13.43 9.88 -5.50
C VAL A 159 14.61 8.94 -5.43
N PHE A 160 14.42 7.80 -4.79
CA PHE A 160 15.44 6.74 -4.73
C PHE A 160 15.77 6.19 -6.11
N THR A 161 17.05 6.16 -6.45
CA THR A 161 17.56 5.52 -7.66
C THR A 161 18.05 4.09 -7.34
N PRO A 162 17.40 3.04 -7.88
CA PRO A 162 17.80 1.67 -7.64
C PRO A 162 19.24 1.40 -8.09
N VAL A 163 19.97 0.63 -7.27
CA VAL A 163 21.29 0.11 -7.59
C VAL A 163 21.21 -1.37 -7.97
N SER A 164 22.33 -1.99 -8.39
CA SER A 164 22.33 -3.42 -8.75
C SER A 164 21.83 -4.29 -7.61
N SER A 165 20.87 -5.18 -7.91
CA SER A 165 20.29 -6.12 -6.95
C SER A 165 21.27 -7.16 -6.40
N ASP A 166 22.41 -7.35 -7.05
CA ASP A 166 23.44 -8.31 -6.64
C ASP A 166 24.43 -7.72 -5.61
N ASP A 167 24.41 -6.41 -5.37
CA ASP A 167 25.30 -5.72 -4.43
C ASP A 167 24.55 -5.21 -3.19
N THR A 168 24.39 -6.10 -2.20
CA THR A 168 23.75 -5.77 -0.92
C THR A 168 24.43 -4.61 -0.20
N ALA A 169 25.76 -4.43 -0.33
CA ALA A 169 26.45 -3.32 0.33
C ALA A 169 26.14 -1.98 -0.36
N ALA A 170 26.06 -1.98 -1.69
CA ALA A 170 25.63 -0.80 -2.45
C ALA A 170 24.16 -0.46 -2.15
N ILE A 171 23.26 -1.45 -2.10
CA ILE A 171 21.84 -1.25 -1.72
C ILE A 171 21.75 -0.58 -0.35
N ASN A 172 22.39 -1.18 0.67
CA ASN A 172 22.34 -0.64 2.03
C ASN A 172 22.88 0.80 2.11
N ARG A 173 23.95 1.12 1.38
CA ARG A 173 24.49 2.47 1.36
C ARG A 173 23.55 3.45 0.68
N SER A 174 23.08 3.11 -0.52
CA SER A 174 22.20 3.98 -1.31
C SER A 174 20.89 4.27 -0.60
N VAL A 175 20.25 3.25 0.02
CA VAL A 175 19.00 3.45 0.76
C VAL A 175 19.21 4.30 2.01
N ARG A 176 20.31 4.06 2.74
CA ARG A 176 20.64 4.88 3.90
C ARG A 176 20.86 6.34 3.52
N ASP A 177 21.66 6.57 2.47
CA ASP A 177 21.99 7.93 2.02
C ASP A 177 20.71 8.64 1.53
N PHE A 178 19.81 7.97 0.80
CA PHE A 178 18.50 8.50 0.42
C PHE A 178 17.69 9.02 1.64
N TYR A 179 17.55 8.23 2.70
CA TYR A 179 16.81 8.70 3.89
C TYR A 179 17.47 9.89 4.56
N ARG A 180 18.81 9.93 4.61
CA ARG A 180 19.55 11.07 5.18
C ARG A 180 19.38 12.35 4.35
N ASP A 181 19.45 12.22 3.05
CA ASP A 181 19.29 13.35 2.13
C ASP A 181 17.86 13.89 2.21
N ALA A 182 16.84 13.02 2.20
CA ALA A 182 15.44 13.44 2.39
C ALA A 182 15.21 14.13 3.74
N ILE A 183 15.76 13.61 4.85
CA ILE A 183 15.69 14.24 6.18
C ILE A 183 16.37 15.60 6.17
N ALA A 184 17.50 15.74 5.49
CA ALA A 184 18.20 17.02 5.41
C ALA A 184 17.33 18.08 4.71
N VAL A 185 16.68 17.73 3.59
CA VAL A 185 15.76 18.63 2.88
C VAL A 185 14.55 18.99 3.76
N ILE A 186 13.94 18.03 4.44
CA ILE A 186 12.79 18.29 5.34
C ILE A 186 13.15 19.27 6.45
N ASN A 187 14.37 19.20 7.00
CA ASN A 187 14.79 20.07 8.10
C ASN A 187 15.27 21.47 7.65
N GLU A 188 15.45 21.72 6.36
CA GLU A 188 15.84 23.02 5.81
C GLU A 188 14.65 23.96 5.52
N GLU A 189 13.42 23.42 5.45
CA GLU A 189 12.17 24.18 5.24
C GLU A 189 11.47 24.54 6.55
#